data_dd7e4dbe9ca0f442ec4b4b3cbe4866a9
#
_entry.id   dd7e4dbe9ca0f442ec4b4b3cbe4866a9
#
_cell.length_a   1.000
_cell.length_b   1.000
_cell.length_c   1.000
_cell.angle_alpha   90.00
_cell.angle_beta   90.00
_cell.angle_gamma   90.00
#
_symmetry.space_group_name_H-M   'P 1'
#
loop_
_entity.id
_entity.type
_entity.pdbx_description
1 polymer ?
#
loop_
_entity_poly.entity_id
_entity_poly.type
_entity_poly.pdbx_seq_one_letter_code
_entity_poly.pdbx_strand_id
1 'polypeptide(L)'
;CDLTIAGHTSFLQIGEIQQGSDIPMNAGWLKLKYTEQVLLRLSLLGDRVLGPELVTLGLALQSVDEAQVLKTLRAVATRLASFPEGASETIIERIRGMRPEDADSVFPVSDNKALLTANQVRS
;
A
#
# COMPACT_ATOMS: atom_id res chain seq x y z
N CYS A 1 1.90 -6.88 -0.52
CA CYS A 1 1.43 -7.75 0.57
C CYS A 1 -0.07 -7.85 0.58
N ASP A 2 -0.60 -9.02 0.93
CA ASP A 2 -2.05 -9.20 1.11
C ASP A 2 -2.47 -8.78 2.52
N LEU A 3 -1.69 -9.16 3.52
CA LEU A 3 -1.87 -8.72 4.90
C LEU A 3 -0.57 -8.11 5.40
N THR A 4 -0.66 -7.01 6.10
CA THR A 4 0.51 -6.28 6.59
C THR A 4 0.45 -6.14 8.11
N ILE A 5 1.54 -6.49 8.78
CA ILE A 5 1.74 -6.22 10.20
C ILE A 5 2.73 -5.06 10.31
N ALA A 6 2.36 -4.02 11.01
CA ALA A 6 3.20 -2.83 11.18
C ALA A 6 3.72 -2.73 12.62
N GLY A 7 4.95 -2.26 12.77
CA GLY A 7 5.45 -1.82 14.07
C GLY A 7 4.81 -0.49 14.47
N HIS A 8 4.70 -0.22 15.76
CA HIS A 8 4.09 1.02 16.26
C HIS A 8 4.80 2.28 15.75
N THR A 9 6.12 2.22 15.59
CA THR A 9 6.93 3.35 15.12
C THR A 9 7.28 3.26 13.63
N SER A 10 6.90 2.17 12.97
CA SER A 10 7.00 2.07 11.51
C SER A 10 6.04 3.04 10.85
N PHE A 11 6.42 3.58 9.71
CA PHE A 11 5.59 4.57 9.04
C PHE A 11 5.57 4.40 7.53
N LEU A 12 4.51 4.90 6.92
CA LEU A 12 4.41 5.12 5.49
C LEU A 12 4.38 6.62 5.25
N GLN A 13 5.14 7.08 4.26
CA GLN A 13 5.15 8.47 3.86
C GLN A 13 5.26 8.57 2.34
N ILE A 14 4.36 9.34 1.74
CA ILE A 14 4.42 9.74 0.34
C ILE A 14 4.78 11.22 0.33
N GLY A 15 6.07 11.50 0.22
CA GLY A 15 6.63 12.85 0.44
C GLY A 15 6.81 13.68 -0.82
N GLU A 16 6.39 13.20 -1.97
CA GLU A 16 6.63 13.86 -3.26
C GLU A 16 5.95 15.23 -3.34
N ILE A 17 4.84 15.45 -2.64
CA ILE A 17 4.18 16.76 -2.59
C ILE A 17 5.11 17.87 -2.07
N GLN A 18 6.00 17.54 -1.16
CA GLN A 18 6.96 18.48 -0.58
C GLN A 18 7.97 18.99 -1.62
N GLN A 19 8.16 18.23 -2.67
CA GLN A 19 9.06 18.57 -3.79
C GLN A 19 8.30 19.04 -5.03
N GLY A 20 6.97 19.09 -4.96
CA GLY A 20 6.12 19.41 -6.11
C GLY A 20 6.11 18.33 -7.18
N SER A 21 6.48 17.10 -6.84
CA SER A 21 6.55 15.97 -7.78
C SER A 21 5.25 15.19 -7.85
N ASP A 22 4.98 14.59 -8.99
CA ASP A 22 3.85 13.69 -9.20
C ASP A 22 4.16 12.29 -8.65
N ILE A 23 3.12 11.46 -8.50
CA ILE A 23 3.19 10.12 -7.92
C ILE A 23 2.60 9.05 -8.84
N PRO A 24 2.95 8.97 -10.12
CA PRO A 24 2.25 8.08 -11.05
C PRO A 24 2.23 6.61 -10.63
N MET A 25 3.35 6.08 -10.16
CA MET A 25 3.44 4.69 -9.76
C MET A 25 2.76 4.43 -8.42
N ASN A 26 2.98 5.29 -7.43
CA ASN A 26 2.35 5.15 -6.11
C ASN A 26 0.82 5.27 -6.23
N ALA A 27 0.34 6.23 -7.02
CA ALA A 27 -1.09 6.38 -7.26
C ALA A 27 -1.70 5.12 -7.87
N GLY A 28 -1.06 4.52 -8.86
CA GLY A 28 -1.51 3.29 -9.50
C GLY A 28 -1.63 2.14 -8.49
N TRP A 29 -0.60 1.87 -7.71
CA TRP A 29 -0.61 0.81 -6.72
C TRP A 29 -1.65 1.04 -5.62
N LEU A 30 -1.75 2.27 -5.12
CA LEU A 30 -2.73 2.60 -4.08
C LEU A 30 -4.16 2.51 -4.61
N LYS A 31 -4.40 2.92 -5.85
CA LYS A 31 -5.72 2.81 -6.48
C LYS A 31 -6.20 1.38 -6.62
N LEU A 32 -5.29 0.44 -6.88
CA LEU A 32 -5.63 -0.98 -6.96
C LEU A 32 -6.07 -1.57 -5.61
N LYS A 33 -5.64 -0.99 -4.50
CA LYS A 33 -5.79 -1.58 -3.17
C LYS A 33 -6.70 -0.79 -2.24
N TYR A 34 -6.81 0.53 -2.41
CA TYR A 34 -7.43 1.41 -1.41
C TYR A 34 -8.39 2.41 -2.05
N THR A 35 -9.09 3.16 -1.19
CA THR A 35 -10.05 4.17 -1.62
C THR A 35 -9.37 5.46 -2.05
N GLU A 36 -10.08 6.25 -2.84
CA GLU A 36 -9.62 7.58 -3.27
C GLU A 36 -9.28 8.49 -2.09
N GLN A 37 -10.08 8.46 -1.02
CA GLN A 37 -9.83 9.29 0.16
C GLN A 37 -8.51 8.96 0.85
N VAL A 38 -8.17 7.67 0.93
CA VAL A 38 -6.88 7.24 1.48
C VAL A 38 -5.73 7.73 0.59
N LEU A 39 -5.87 7.62 -0.73
CA LEU A 39 -4.87 8.11 -1.67
C LEU A 39 -4.63 9.61 -1.52
N LEU A 40 -5.72 10.38 -1.50
CA LEU A 40 -5.64 11.83 -1.37
C LEU A 40 -4.98 12.24 -0.05
N ARG A 41 -5.38 11.61 1.05
CA ARG A 41 -4.79 11.89 2.35
C ARG A 41 -3.28 11.66 2.38
N LEU A 42 -2.85 10.49 1.91
CA LEU A 42 -1.43 10.15 1.92
C LEU A 42 -0.60 11.03 0.98
N SER A 43 -1.16 11.34 -0.18
CA SER A 43 -0.43 12.04 -1.24
C SER A 43 -0.40 13.55 -1.06
N LEU A 44 -1.51 14.15 -0.60
CA LEU A 44 -1.62 15.60 -0.49
C LEU A 44 -1.03 16.14 0.82
N LEU A 45 -1.10 15.39 1.91
CA LEU A 45 -0.54 15.83 3.18
C LEU A 45 0.95 15.50 3.30
N GLY A 46 1.40 14.41 2.70
CA GLY A 46 2.81 14.01 2.73
C GLY A 46 3.33 13.66 4.11
N ASP A 47 2.44 13.38 5.07
CA ASP A 47 2.79 13.10 6.45
C ASP A 47 3.29 11.66 6.62
N ARG A 48 4.03 11.46 7.70
CA ARG A 48 4.33 10.13 8.20
C ARG A 48 3.09 9.55 8.86
N VAL A 49 2.63 8.41 8.37
CA VAL A 49 1.50 7.67 8.93
C VAL A 49 2.06 6.48 9.70
N LEU A 50 1.97 6.54 11.02
CA LEU A 50 2.54 5.52 11.90
C LEU A 50 1.66 4.26 11.97
N GLY A 51 2.23 3.17 12.49
CA GLY A 51 1.58 1.87 12.56
C GLY A 51 0.13 1.86 13.02
N PRO A 52 -0.22 2.46 14.18
CA PRO A 52 -1.61 2.48 14.64
C PRO A 52 -2.58 3.17 13.67
N GLU A 53 -2.16 4.24 13.04
CA GLU A 53 -2.97 4.95 12.05
C GLU A 53 -3.07 4.19 10.73
N LEU A 54 -2.03 3.45 10.37
CA LEU A 54 -2.10 2.54 9.20
C LEU A 54 -3.21 1.52 9.38
N VAL A 55 -3.41 1.01 10.58
CA VAL A 55 -4.52 0.11 10.90
C VAL A 55 -5.86 0.83 10.74
N THR A 56 -5.98 2.02 11.29
CA THR A 56 -7.21 2.83 11.19
C THR A 56 -7.59 3.12 9.74
N LEU A 57 -6.61 3.40 8.89
CA LEU A 57 -6.83 3.65 7.46
C LEU A 57 -7.04 2.39 6.63
N GLY A 58 -6.83 1.22 7.20
CA GLY A 58 -6.98 -0.05 6.49
C GLY A 58 -5.77 -0.48 5.68
N LEU A 59 -4.60 0.13 5.90
CA LEU A 59 -3.35 -0.24 5.21
C LEU A 59 -2.61 -1.38 5.92
N ALA A 60 -2.83 -1.55 7.21
CA ALA A 60 -2.28 -2.64 7.98
C ALA A 60 -3.37 -3.39 8.73
N LEU A 61 -3.17 -4.69 8.89
CA LEU A 61 -4.07 -5.55 9.66
C LEU A 61 -3.96 -5.24 11.15
N GLN A 62 -2.74 -5.07 11.63
CA GLN A 62 -2.43 -4.93 13.05
C GLN A 62 -1.15 -4.12 13.22
N SER A 63 -1.10 -3.34 14.30
CA SER A 63 0.12 -2.64 14.73
C SER A 63 0.55 -3.21 16.08
N VAL A 64 1.83 -3.51 16.20
CA VAL A 64 2.42 -4.09 17.40
C VAL A 64 3.76 -3.43 17.71
N ASP A 65 4.30 -3.65 18.89
CA ASP A 65 5.67 -3.26 19.20
C ASP A 65 6.63 -3.90 18.20
N GLU A 66 7.68 -3.20 17.80
CA GLU A 66 8.66 -3.66 16.80
C GLU A 66 9.22 -5.03 17.13
N ALA A 67 9.50 -5.29 18.41
CA ALA A 67 10.00 -6.59 18.86
C ALA A 67 9.00 -7.74 18.66
N GLN A 68 7.72 -7.43 18.45
CA GLN A 68 6.65 -8.42 18.31
C GLN A 68 6.20 -8.62 16.85
N VAL A 69 6.71 -7.85 15.91
CA VAL A 69 6.28 -7.93 14.49
C VAL A 69 6.43 -9.33 13.93
N LEU A 70 7.60 -9.93 14.06
CA LEU A 70 7.86 -11.27 13.51
C LEU A 70 7.03 -12.35 14.21
N LYS A 71 6.85 -12.26 15.52
CA LYS A 71 6.03 -13.20 16.29
C LYS A 71 4.57 -13.11 15.86
N THR A 72 4.05 -11.90 15.69
CA THR A 72 2.68 -11.65 15.25
C THR A 72 2.48 -12.15 13.83
N LEU A 73 3.43 -11.89 12.93
CA LEU A 73 3.39 -12.38 11.56
C LEU A 73 3.33 -13.90 11.51
N ARG A 74 4.15 -14.58 12.30
CA ARG A 74 4.14 -16.05 12.39
C ARG A 74 2.82 -16.58 12.93
N ALA A 75 2.22 -15.90 13.90
CA ALA A 75 0.91 -16.29 14.44
C ALA A 75 -0.18 -16.19 13.38
N VAL A 76 -0.20 -15.12 12.60
CA VAL A 76 -1.14 -14.96 11.48
C VAL A 76 -0.91 -16.03 10.41
N ALA A 77 0.34 -16.28 10.04
CA ALA A 77 0.67 -17.31 9.05
C ALA A 77 0.24 -18.71 9.52
N THR A 78 0.47 -19.04 10.79
CA THR A 78 0.04 -20.31 11.39
C THR A 78 -1.49 -20.44 11.37
N ARG A 79 -2.20 -19.35 11.67
CA ARG A 79 -3.66 -19.33 11.63
C ARG A 79 -4.17 -19.59 10.20
N LEU A 80 -3.58 -18.95 9.20
CA LEU A 80 -3.94 -19.16 7.80
C LEU A 80 -3.66 -20.60 7.36
N ALA A 81 -2.52 -21.16 7.78
CA ALA A 81 -2.16 -22.54 7.45
C ALA A 81 -3.06 -23.58 8.14
N SER A 82 -3.79 -23.20 9.19
CA SER A 82 -4.72 -24.11 9.88
C SER A 82 -6.05 -24.30 9.13
N PHE A 83 -6.36 -23.46 8.16
CA PHE A 83 -7.56 -23.58 7.34
C PHE A 83 -7.37 -24.62 6.23
N PRO A 84 -8.47 -25.09 5.58
CA PRO A 84 -8.37 -26.07 4.51
C PRO A 84 -7.41 -25.63 3.41
N GLU A 85 -6.66 -26.59 2.85
CA GLU A 85 -5.70 -26.35 1.78
C GLU A 85 -6.37 -25.64 0.60
N GLY A 86 -5.71 -24.60 0.08
CA GLY A 86 -6.18 -23.83 -1.06
C GLY A 86 -7.24 -22.76 -0.75
N ALA A 87 -7.75 -22.71 0.49
CA ALA A 87 -8.80 -21.77 0.85
C ALA A 87 -8.35 -20.31 0.78
N SER A 88 -7.16 -20.01 1.30
CA SER A 88 -6.60 -18.66 1.27
C SER A 88 -6.34 -18.19 -0.16
N GLU A 89 -5.74 -19.04 -0.96
CA GLU A 89 -5.41 -18.75 -2.36
C GLU A 89 -6.69 -18.46 -3.16
N THR A 90 -7.72 -19.25 -2.97
CA THR A 90 -9.00 -19.06 -3.66
C THR A 90 -9.63 -17.70 -3.34
N ILE A 91 -9.61 -17.29 -2.07
CA ILE A 91 -10.15 -16.00 -1.63
C ILE A 91 -9.31 -14.86 -2.19
N ILE A 92 -7.99 -14.97 -2.11
CA ILE A 92 -7.07 -13.95 -2.63
C ILE A 92 -7.27 -13.75 -4.14
N GLU A 93 -7.37 -14.84 -4.89
CA GLU A 93 -7.61 -14.80 -6.34
C GLU A 93 -8.93 -14.13 -6.67
N ARG A 94 -9.99 -14.43 -5.92
CA ARG A 94 -11.29 -13.81 -6.13
C ARG A 94 -11.24 -12.30 -5.89
N ILE A 95 -10.60 -11.87 -4.81
CA ILE A 95 -10.49 -10.44 -4.49
C ILE A 95 -9.64 -9.72 -5.54
N ARG A 96 -8.52 -10.30 -5.94
CA ARG A 96 -7.65 -9.74 -6.99
C ARG A 96 -8.34 -9.69 -8.35
N GLY A 97 -9.20 -10.67 -8.64
CA GLY A 97 -9.99 -10.71 -9.85
C GLY A 97 -11.02 -9.58 -9.97
N MET A 98 -11.33 -8.90 -8.87
CA MET A 98 -12.21 -7.71 -8.88
C MET A 98 -11.46 -6.43 -9.24
N ARG A 99 -10.12 -6.47 -9.34
CA ARG A 99 -9.34 -5.34 -9.83
C ARG A 99 -9.61 -5.13 -11.33
N PRO A 100 -9.31 -3.92 -11.88
CA PRO A 100 -9.45 -3.70 -13.31
C PRO A 100 -8.71 -4.78 -14.11
N GLU A 101 -9.35 -5.34 -15.15
CA GLU A 101 -8.73 -6.36 -16.02
C GLU A 101 -7.45 -5.84 -16.66
N ASP A 102 -7.45 -4.57 -17.03
CA ASP A 102 -6.26 -3.88 -17.50
C ASP A 102 -5.65 -3.10 -16.34
N ALA A 103 -4.65 -3.70 -15.67
CA ALA A 103 -3.93 -3.06 -14.60
C ALA A 103 -3.23 -1.77 -15.08
N ASP A 104 -2.87 -1.70 -16.36
CA ASP A 104 -2.25 -0.51 -16.94
C ASP A 104 -3.21 0.68 -16.98
N SER A 105 -4.51 0.46 -16.87
CA SER A 105 -5.51 1.53 -16.83
C SER A 105 -5.33 2.47 -15.63
N VAL A 106 -4.73 2.01 -14.54
CA VAL A 106 -4.46 2.81 -13.35
C VAL A 106 -3.06 3.43 -13.37
N PHE A 107 -2.21 3.00 -14.32
CA PHE A 107 -0.86 3.54 -14.50
C PHE A 107 -0.86 4.38 -15.78
N PRO A 108 -0.44 5.67 -15.71
CA PRO A 108 -0.45 6.54 -16.90
C PRO A 108 0.47 5.99 -18.00
N VAL A 109 -0.03 5.93 -19.24
CA VAL A 109 0.77 5.55 -20.40
C VAL A 109 1.89 6.56 -20.65
N SER A 110 1.72 7.78 -20.14
CA SER A 110 2.65 8.89 -20.24
C SER A 110 3.63 8.98 -19.08
N ASP A 111 3.89 7.91 -18.35
CA ASP A 111 4.81 7.91 -17.21
C ASP A 111 6.16 8.48 -17.53
N ASN A 112 6.69 8.20 -18.72
CA ASN A 112 7.94 8.77 -19.18
C ASN A 112 7.90 10.30 -19.21
N LYS A 113 6.77 10.87 -19.58
CA LYS A 113 6.57 12.33 -19.58
C LYS A 113 6.58 12.90 -18.17
N ALA A 114 5.89 12.27 -17.24
CA ALA A 114 5.86 12.70 -15.85
C ALA A 114 7.23 12.60 -15.19
N LEU A 115 7.96 11.52 -15.44
CA LEU A 115 9.30 11.30 -14.93
C LEU A 115 10.31 12.28 -15.54
N LEU A 116 10.23 12.53 -16.84
CA LEU A 116 11.09 13.51 -17.51
C LEU A 116 10.86 14.92 -16.97
N THR A 117 9.61 15.30 -16.75
CA THR A 117 9.29 16.61 -16.16
C THR A 117 9.85 16.74 -14.74
N ALA A 118 9.72 15.72 -13.92
CA ALA A 118 10.29 15.69 -12.58
C ALA A 118 11.81 15.79 -12.60
N ASN A 119 12.47 15.10 -13.52
CA ASN A 119 13.91 15.17 -13.70
C ASN A 119 14.39 16.53 -14.21
N GLN A 120 13.64 17.16 -15.08
CA GLN A 120 13.94 18.51 -15.56
C GLN A 120 13.85 19.56 -14.44
N VAL A 121 12.91 19.42 -13.53
CA VAL A 121 12.78 20.32 -12.37
C VAL A 121 13.97 20.17 -11.41
N ARG A 122 14.58 18.98 -11.35
CA ARG A 122 15.74 18.70 -10.50
C ARG A 122 17.07 19.13 -11.09
N SER A 123 17.11 19.33 -12.38
CA SER A 123 18.30 19.77 -13.09
C SER A 123 18.34 21.28 -13.24
#